data_8d78ba4a174d2c4f2d7a0fbc9ad762e4
#
_entry.id   8d78ba4a174d2c4f2d7a0fbc9ad762e4
#
_cell.length_a   1.000
_cell.length_b   1.000
_cell.length_c   1.000
_cell.angle_alpha   90.00
_cell.angle_beta   90.00
_cell.angle_gamma   90.00
#
_symmetry.space_group_name_H-M   'P 1'
#
loop_
_entity.id
_entity.type
_entity.pdbx_description
1 polymer ?
#
loop_
_entity_poly.entity_id
_entity_poly.type
_entity_poly.pdbx_seq_one_letter_code
_entity_poly.pdbx_strand_id
1 'polypeptide(L)'
;VDGTLGGGGHAYQVASRLSEKGRLIGIDQDADAIAAAGERLKEFGDKITIIRSNYANMKEELHRIGVEKVDGIVLDLGVSSFQLDTPERGFAYRDENAPLDMRMDDRQSLTAKDIVNGYSEMDLYRIIRDYGEDKFAKNIAKHIVQERAKKPIETTGELTEIIRASIPMKVQVTGGHPAKRTFQAIRIELNKELEVPVSYTHLTLPTSDLVQI
;
A
#
# COMPACT_ATOMS: atom_id res chain seq x y z
N VAL A 1 13.42 -8.78 10.68
CA VAL A 1 12.01 -8.78 10.25
C VAL A 1 11.88 -8.01 8.95
N ASP A 2 11.10 -8.52 8.02
CA ASP A 2 10.63 -7.81 6.82
C ASP A 2 9.13 -7.55 7.02
N GLY A 3 8.77 -6.30 7.31
CA GLY A 3 7.38 -5.93 7.62
C GLY A 3 6.52 -5.64 6.38
N THR A 4 7.14 -5.65 5.20
CA THR A 4 6.52 -5.43 3.88
C THR A 4 7.06 -6.47 2.90
N LEU A 5 6.81 -7.75 3.23
CA LEU A 5 7.43 -8.91 2.58
C LEU A 5 7.28 -8.90 1.06
N GLY A 6 6.12 -8.47 0.56
CA GLY A 6 5.81 -8.48 -0.86
C GLY A 6 6.06 -9.87 -1.47
N GLY A 7 6.60 -9.94 -2.67
CA GLY A 7 7.00 -11.20 -3.28
C GLY A 7 8.33 -11.77 -2.76
N GLY A 8 8.85 -11.31 -1.61
CA GLY A 8 10.02 -11.87 -0.94
C GLY A 8 11.38 -11.49 -1.55
N GLY A 9 11.45 -10.42 -2.34
CA GLY A 9 12.70 -10.03 -3.01
C GLY A 9 13.81 -9.62 -2.04
N HIS A 10 13.53 -8.68 -1.15
CA HIS A 10 14.46 -8.26 -0.09
C HIS A 10 14.70 -9.38 0.92
N ALA A 11 13.62 -10.06 1.30
CA ALA A 11 13.69 -11.21 2.20
C ALA A 11 14.64 -12.31 1.70
N TYR A 12 14.64 -12.61 0.39
CA TYR A 12 15.56 -13.57 -0.22
C TYR A 12 17.02 -13.14 -0.04
N GLN A 13 17.33 -11.86 -0.32
CA GLN A 13 18.69 -11.33 -0.17
C GLN A 13 19.17 -11.35 1.29
N VAL A 14 18.28 -11.14 2.23
CA VAL A 14 18.60 -11.25 3.66
C VAL A 14 18.78 -12.71 4.04
N ALA A 15 17.83 -13.59 3.68
CA ALA A 15 17.85 -15.02 4.03
C ALA A 15 19.13 -15.72 3.54
N SER A 16 19.59 -15.39 2.32
CA SER A 16 20.82 -15.97 1.75
C SER A 16 22.11 -15.58 2.50
N ARG A 17 22.05 -14.55 3.38
CA ARG A 17 23.18 -14.07 4.18
C ARG A 17 23.05 -14.43 5.67
N LEU A 18 21.95 -15.02 6.08
CA LEU A 18 21.75 -15.41 7.48
C LEU A 18 22.69 -16.56 7.87
N SER A 19 23.22 -16.48 9.09
CA SER A 19 23.95 -17.57 9.72
C SER A 19 23.03 -18.79 9.95
N GLU A 20 23.59 -19.91 10.41
CA GLU A 20 22.80 -21.10 10.73
C GLU A 20 21.71 -20.85 11.78
N LYS A 21 21.97 -19.96 12.73
CA LYS A 21 21.03 -19.58 13.81
C LYS A 21 20.10 -18.43 13.42
N GLY A 22 20.37 -17.77 12.29
CA GLY A 22 19.59 -16.62 11.83
C GLY A 22 18.18 -17.03 11.45
N ARG A 23 17.22 -16.14 11.72
CA ARG A 23 15.81 -16.29 11.37
C ARG A 23 15.34 -15.03 10.65
N LEU A 24 14.44 -15.21 9.71
CA LEU A 24 13.73 -14.13 9.05
C LEU A 24 12.23 -14.30 9.27
N ILE A 25 11.59 -13.24 9.71
CA ILE A 25 10.14 -13.18 9.85
C ILE A 25 9.64 -12.18 8.82
N GLY A 26 8.82 -12.65 7.88
CA GLY A 26 8.17 -11.83 6.86
C GLY A 26 6.71 -11.57 7.22
N ILE A 27 6.29 -10.34 7.12
CA ILE A 27 4.90 -9.92 7.38
C ILE A 27 4.36 -9.22 6.15
N ASP A 28 3.20 -9.64 5.68
CA ASP A 28 2.44 -8.95 4.64
C ASP A 28 0.94 -9.16 4.87
N GLN A 29 0.13 -8.23 4.45
CA GLN A 29 -1.32 -8.35 4.51
C GLN A 29 -1.92 -8.95 3.22
N ASP A 30 -1.18 -8.91 2.12
CA ASP A 30 -1.59 -9.36 0.80
C ASP A 30 -1.38 -10.87 0.65
N ALA A 31 -2.45 -11.62 0.40
CA ALA A 31 -2.41 -13.07 0.23
C ALA A 31 -1.54 -13.50 -0.96
N ASP A 32 -1.62 -12.75 -2.07
CA ASP A 32 -0.85 -13.06 -3.28
C ASP A 32 0.65 -12.85 -3.05
N ALA A 33 1.00 -11.77 -2.33
CA ALA A 33 2.37 -11.51 -1.93
C ALA A 33 2.94 -12.64 -1.06
N ILE A 34 2.16 -13.08 -0.07
CA ILE A 34 2.52 -14.21 0.81
C ILE A 34 2.75 -15.50 0.03
N ALA A 35 1.85 -15.81 -0.91
CA ALA A 35 2.00 -17.01 -1.73
C ALA A 35 3.28 -16.97 -2.58
N ALA A 36 3.55 -15.83 -3.23
CA ALA A 36 4.75 -15.63 -4.03
C ALA A 36 6.03 -15.68 -3.18
N ALA A 37 6.02 -15.06 -2.00
CA ALA A 37 7.15 -15.11 -1.06
C ALA A 37 7.39 -16.52 -0.54
N GLY A 38 6.33 -17.26 -0.22
CA GLY A 38 6.41 -18.65 0.24
C GLY A 38 7.15 -19.55 -0.76
N GLU A 39 6.82 -19.45 -2.05
CA GLU A 39 7.52 -20.19 -3.09
C GLU A 39 8.97 -19.73 -3.26
N ARG A 40 9.22 -18.41 -3.27
CA ARG A 40 10.57 -17.88 -3.43
C ARG A 40 11.51 -18.23 -2.29
N LEU A 41 11.00 -18.26 -1.07
CA LEU A 41 11.80 -18.47 0.15
C LEU A 41 11.86 -19.95 0.59
N LYS A 42 11.23 -20.84 -0.13
CA LYS A 42 11.06 -22.26 0.20
C LYS A 42 12.37 -22.99 0.50
N GLU A 43 13.44 -22.66 -0.22
CA GLU A 43 14.76 -23.28 -0.04
C GLU A 43 15.39 -23.03 1.34
N PHE A 44 14.98 -21.97 2.03
CA PHE A 44 15.52 -21.61 3.35
C PHE A 44 14.85 -22.36 4.50
N GLY A 45 13.77 -23.10 4.23
CA GLY A 45 13.10 -23.97 5.20
C GLY A 45 12.72 -23.28 6.51
N ASP A 46 13.06 -23.90 7.63
CA ASP A 46 12.69 -23.44 8.97
C ASP A 46 13.30 -22.09 9.40
N LYS A 47 14.19 -21.51 8.60
CA LYS A 47 14.73 -20.17 8.87
C LYS A 47 13.71 -19.08 8.60
N ILE A 48 12.65 -19.38 7.85
CA ILE A 48 11.65 -18.40 7.41
C ILE A 48 10.33 -18.64 8.13
N THR A 49 9.77 -17.55 8.67
CA THR A 49 8.40 -17.54 9.17
C THR A 49 7.63 -16.45 8.43
N ILE A 50 6.52 -16.79 7.79
CA ILE A 50 5.67 -15.84 7.08
C ILE A 50 4.36 -15.65 7.84
N ILE A 51 3.98 -14.40 8.09
CA ILE A 51 2.78 -14.05 8.86
C ILE A 51 1.91 -13.14 7.99
N ARG A 52 0.63 -13.52 7.82
CA ARG A 52 -0.35 -12.68 7.15
C ARG A 52 -0.96 -11.70 8.13
N SER A 53 -0.37 -10.51 8.21
CA SER A 53 -0.83 -9.42 9.07
C SER A 53 -0.38 -8.07 8.50
N ASN A 54 -0.97 -6.99 9.00
CA ASN A 54 -0.43 -5.65 8.75
C ASN A 54 0.78 -5.42 9.65
N TYR A 55 1.84 -4.79 9.13
CA TYR A 55 3.02 -4.45 9.93
C TYR A 55 2.74 -3.55 11.16
N ALA A 56 1.56 -2.89 11.20
CA ALA A 56 1.07 -2.22 12.40
C ALA A 56 1.01 -3.15 13.61
N ASN A 57 0.68 -4.41 13.37
CA ASN A 57 0.53 -5.44 14.41
C ASN A 57 1.83 -6.22 14.64
N MET A 58 2.95 -5.75 14.07
CA MET A 58 4.24 -6.46 14.10
C MET A 58 4.61 -6.88 15.52
N LYS A 59 4.45 -5.99 16.50
CA LYS A 59 4.80 -6.28 17.89
C LYS A 59 3.99 -7.45 18.46
N GLU A 60 2.69 -7.41 18.27
CA GLU A 60 1.77 -8.46 18.74
C GLU A 60 2.06 -9.79 18.05
N GLU A 61 2.30 -9.75 16.74
CA GLU A 61 2.61 -10.95 15.96
C GLU A 61 3.94 -11.58 16.36
N LEU A 62 4.97 -10.77 16.62
CA LEU A 62 6.26 -11.24 17.11
C LEU A 62 6.13 -11.86 18.50
N HIS A 63 5.41 -11.23 19.43
CA HIS A 63 5.16 -11.79 20.76
C HIS A 63 4.39 -13.11 20.69
N ARG A 64 3.41 -13.22 19.78
CA ARG A 64 2.61 -14.44 19.60
C ARG A 64 3.47 -15.66 19.20
N ILE A 65 4.57 -15.44 18.47
CA ILE A 65 5.53 -16.49 18.10
C ILE A 65 6.74 -16.56 19.04
N GLY A 66 6.69 -15.90 20.20
CA GLY A 66 7.73 -15.96 21.23
C GLY A 66 8.98 -15.12 20.93
N VAL A 67 8.89 -14.13 20.04
CA VAL A 67 10.00 -13.24 19.70
C VAL A 67 9.83 -11.90 20.43
N GLU A 68 10.73 -11.61 21.36
CA GLU A 68 10.72 -10.37 22.15
C GLU A 68 11.63 -9.28 21.59
N LYS A 69 12.67 -9.67 20.85
CA LYS A 69 13.68 -8.75 20.29
C LYS A 69 14.07 -9.19 18.90
N VAL A 70 14.38 -8.21 18.06
CA VAL A 70 14.88 -8.41 16.69
C VAL A 70 16.11 -7.55 16.46
N ASP A 71 17.02 -8.03 15.60
CA ASP A 71 18.28 -7.34 15.29
C ASP A 71 18.07 -6.24 14.22
N GLY A 72 17.02 -6.37 13.40
CA GLY A 72 16.72 -5.41 12.36
C GLY A 72 15.33 -5.56 11.80
N ILE A 73 14.80 -4.45 11.26
CA ILE A 73 13.50 -4.36 10.60
C ILE A 73 13.69 -3.68 9.26
N VAL A 74 13.12 -4.26 8.22
CA VAL A 74 13.03 -3.67 6.87
C VAL A 74 11.56 -3.33 6.61
N LEU A 75 11.32 -2.13 6.09
CA LEU A 75 10.02 -1.66 5.64
C LEU A 75 10.20 -0.96 4.29
N ASP A 76 9.57 -1.49 3.24
CA ASP A 76 9.49 -0.89 1.91
C ASP A 76 8.05 -0.49 1.66
N LEU A 77 7.74 0.76 2.04
CA LEU A 77 6.36 1.26 2.03
C LEU A 77 5.90 1.61 0.61
N GLY A 78 4.73 1.14 0.25
CA GLY A 78 4.12 1.42 -1.05
C GLY A 78 3.41 0.22 -1.66
N VAL A 79 3.34 0.18 -2.98
CA VAL A 79 2.74 -0.92 -3.76
C VAL A 79 3.79 -1.79 -4.39
N SER A 80 3.55 -3.08 -4.44
CA SER A 80 4.40 -4.01 -5.17
C SER A 80 4.14 -3.91 -6.68
N SER A 81 5.16 -4.28 -7.48
CA SER A 81 5.00 -4.38 -8.94
C SER A 81 3.85 -5.33 -9.30
N PHE A 82 3.67 -6.42 -8.56
CA PHE A 82 2.59 -7.37 -8.78
C PHE A 82 1.21 -6.71 -8.65
N GLN A 83 1.00 -5.89 -7.61
CA GLN A 83 -0.26 -5.16 -7.43
C GLN A 83 -0.54 -4.17 -8.57
N LEU A 84 0.51 -3.50 -9.09
CA LEU A 84 0.39 -2.59 -10.23
C LEU A 84 0.17 -3.31 -11.56
N ASP A 85 0.72 -4.52 -11.71
CA ASP A 85 0.68 -5.30 -12.94
C ASP A 85 -0.54 -6.25 -13.03
N THR A 86 -1.38 -6.29 -11.98
CA THR A 86 -2.60 -7.08 -11.91
C THR A 86 -3.83 -6.16 -12.04
N PRO A 87 -4.46 -6.03 -13.23
CA PRO A 87 -5.54 -5.08 -13.46
C PRO A 87 -6.72 -5.24 -12.50
N GLU A 88 -7.06 -6.47 -12.14
CA GLU A 88 -8.19 -6.82 -11.27
C GLU A 88 -8.04 -6.24 -9.85
N ARG A 89 -6.82 -5.88 -9.45
CA ARG A 89 -6.54 -5.25 -8.16
C ARG A 89 -6.83 -3.75 -8.14
N GLY A 90 -6.98 -3.10 -9.31
CA GLY A 90 -7.36 -1.70 -9.43
C GLY A 90 -6.35 -0.65 -8.95
N PHE A 91 -5.09 -1.01 -8.71
CA PHE A 91 -4.04 -0.07 -8.28
C PHE A 91 -3.53 0.84 -9.40
N ALA A 92 -3.61 0.37 -10.65
CA ALA A 92 -3.08 1.08 -11.80
C ALA A 92 -4.18 1.86 -12.55
N TYR A 93 -3.87 3.10 -12.89
CA TYR A 93 -4.75 3.98 -13.69
C TYR A 93 -4.67 3.75 -15.19
N ARG A 94 -3.83 2.80 -15.64
CA ARG A 94 -3.61 2.48 -17.06
C ARG A 94 -4.66 1.51 -17.63
N ASP A 95 -5.32 0.75 -16.77
CA ASP A 95 -6.29 -0.27 -17.17
C ASP A 95 -7.69 0.28 -16.97
N GLU A 96 -8.28 0.84 -18.04
CA GLU A 96 -9.53 1.63 -17.97
C GLU A 96 -10.75 0.84 -17.45
N ASN A 97 -10.76 -0.47 -17.66
CA ASN A 97 -11.87 -1.34 -17.25
C ASN A 97 -11.64 -2.03 -15.90
N ALA A 98 -10.52 -1.75 -15.23
CA ALA A 98 -10.23 -2.35 -13.94
C ALA A 98 -11.19 -1.85 -12.85
N PRO A 99 -11.60 -2.70 -11.89
CA PRO A 99 -12.44 -2.28 -10.78
C PRO A 99 -11.69 -1.31 -9.86
N LEU A 100 -12.41 -0.41 -9.19
CA LEU A 100 -11.85 0.45 -8.15
C LEU A 100 -11.77 -0.31 -6.82
N ASP A 101 -10.85 -1.28 -6.73
CA ASP A 101 -10.64 -2.08 -5.52
C ASP A 101 -9.54 -1.48 -4.62
N MET A 102 -8.29 -1.55 -5.02
CA MET A 102 -7.08 -1.05 -4.34
C MET A 102 -6.83 -1.61 -2.94
N ARG A 103 -7.52 -2.66 -2.51
CA ARG A 103 -7.25 -3.31 -1.21
C ARG A 103 -5.94 -4.08 -1.26
N MET A 104 -5.06 -3.85 -0.30
CA MET A 104 -3.91 -4.74 -0.05
C MET A 104 -4.35 -6.00 0.71
N ASP A 105 -5.24 -5.85 1.68
CA ASP A 105 -5.86 -6.96 2.39
C ASP A 105 -7.27 -7.23 1.87
N ASP A 106 -7.48 -8.37 1.22
CA ASP A 106 -8.77 -8.77 0.67
C ASP A 106 -9.85 -9.09 1.74
N ARG A 107 -9.44 -9.22 3.02
CA ARG A 107 -10.35 -9.44 4.15
C ARG A 107 -11.08 -8.17 4.59
N GLN A 108 -10.57 -6.98 4.24
CA GLN A 108 -11.27 -5.74 4.52
C GLN A 108 -12.47 -5.55 3.59
N SER A 109 -13.54 -4.95 4.10
CA SER A 109 -14.76 -4.70 3.33
C SER A 109 -14.70 -3.42 2.50
N LEU A 110 -14.00 -2.39 2.99
CA LEU A 110 -13.87 -1.09 2.32
C LEU A 110 -13.00 -1.21 1.06
N THR A 111 -13.45 -0.63 -0.04
CA THR A 111 -12.73 -0.57 -1.31
C THR A 111 -12.49 0.87 -1.76
N ALA A 112 -11.65 1.08 -2.77
CA ALA A 112 -11.47 2.40 -3.38
C ALA A 112 -12.79 2.94 -3.97
N LYS A 113 -13.64 2.06 -4.49
CA LYS A 113 -14.98 2.41 -4.97
C LYS A 113 -15.84 3.01 -3.85
N ASP A 114 -15.79 2.45 -2.64
CA ASP A 114 -16.56 2.96 -1.50
C ASP A 114 -16.06 4.34 -1.07
N ILE A 115 -14.75 4.57 -1.09
CA ILE A 115 -14.17 5.90 -0.82
C ILE A 115 -14.65 6.92 -1.85
N VAL A 116 -14.51 6.61 -3.13
CA VAL A 116 -14.87 7.52 -4.24
C VAL A 116 -16.36 7.83 -4.24
N ASN A 117 -17.22 6.84 -4.01
CA ASN A 117 -18.66 7.02 -4.05
C ASN A 117 -19.27 7.43 -2.69
N GLY A 118 -18.63 7.19 -1.56
CA GLY A 118 -19.19 7.39 -0.22
C GLY A 118 -18.65 8.60 0.55
N TYR A 119 -17.37 8.93 0.39
CA TYR A 119 -16.77 10.04 1.16
C TYR A 119 -17.37 11.39 0.83
N SER A 120 -17.40 12.30 1.82
CA SER A 120 -17.82 13.69 1.58
C SER A 120 -16.83 14.42 0.65
N GLU A 121 -17.28 15.51 0.01
CA GLU A 121 -16.37 16.36 -0.80
C GLU A 121 -15.17 16.85 0.03
N MET A 122 -15.42 17.17 1.31
CA MET A 122 -14.37 17.64 2.22
C MET A 122 -13.35 16.53 2.53
N ASP A 123 -13.80 15.30 2.76
CA ASP A 123 -12.91 14.16 3.03
C ASP A 123 -12.10 13.79 1.79
N LEU A 124 -12.72 13.76 0.60
CA LEU A 124 -12.02 13.57 -0.67
C LEU A 124 -10.97 14.66 -0.88
N TYR A 125 -11.34 15.92 -0.66
CA TYR A 125 -10.39 17.03 -0.74
C TYR A 125 -9.23 16.86 0.23
N ARG A 126 -9.49 16.49 1.49
CA ARG A 126 -8.48 16.27 2.52
C ARG A 126 -7.47 15.20 2.08
N ILE A 127 -7.95 14.02 1.69
CA ILE A 127 -7.03 12.92 1.32
C ILE A 127 -6.24 13.24 0.05
N ILE A 128 -6.87 13.83 -0.97
CA ILE A 128 -6.18 14.17 -2.22
C ILE A 128 -5.14 15.28 -2.01
N ARG A 129 -5.40 16.22 -1.10
CA ARG A 129 -4.44 17.27 -0.72
C ARG A 129 -3.29 16.69 0.12
N ASP A 130 -3.62 15.95 1.19
CA ASP A 130 -2.64 15.58 2.22
C ASP A 130 -1.81 14.35 1.82
N TYR A 131 -2.41 13.36 1.17
CA TYR A 131 -1.74 12.13 0.74
C TYR A 131 -1.30 12.15 -0.73
N GLY A 132 -2.04 12.87 -1.57
CA GLY A 132 -1.71 13.03 -2.98
C GLY A 132 -0.84 14.24 -3.27
N GLU A 133 -0.78 15.21 -2.36
CA GLU A 133 -0.13 16.51 -2.57
C GLU A 133 -0.56 17.17 -3.88
N ASP A 134 -1.84 17.00 -4.26
CA ASP A 134 -2.34 17.47 -5.53
C ASP A 134 -2.86 18.91 -5.42
N LYS A 135 -2.30 19.79 -6.25
CA LYS A 135 -2.69 21.23 -6.30
C LYS A 135 -4.14 21.43 -6.72
N PHE A 136 -4.71 20.46 -7.43
CA PHE A 136 -6.09 20.51 -7.93
C PHE A 136 -7.05 19.71 -7.06
N ALA A 137 -6.64 19.28 -5.87
CA ALA A 137 -7.41 18.44 -4.96
C ALA A 137 -8.85 18.90 -4.76
N LYS A 138 -9.06 20.21 -4.56
CA LYS A 138 -10.40 20.80 -4.38
C LYS A 138 -11.28 20.61 -5.62
N ASN A 139 -10.72 20.83 -6.81
CA ASN A 139 -11.47 20.71 -8.05
C ASN A 139 -11.76 19.25 -8.38
N ILE A 140 -10.80 18.34 -8.13
CA ILE A 140 -10.96 16.90 -8.31
C ILE A 140 -12.07 16.38 -7.39
N ALA A 141 -12.02 16.68 -6.09
CA ALA A 141 -13.04 16.26 -5.14
C ALA A 141 -14.44 16.70 -5.54
N LYS A 142 -14.58 17.98 -5.95
CA LYS A 142 -15.86 18.52 -6.45
C LYS A 142 -16.38 17.76 -7.67
N HIS A 143 -15.53 17.49 -8.67
CA HIS A 143 -15.96 16.78 -9.88
C HIS A 143 -16.32 15.32 -9.57
N ILE A 144 -15.57 14.64 -8.69
CA ILE A 144 -15.93 13.28 -8.24
C ILE A 144 -17.36 13.28 -7.67
N VAL A 145 -17.67 14.22 -6.76
CA VAL A 145 -19.00 14.30 -6.14
C VAL A 145 -20.09 14.63 -7.16
N GLN A 146 -19.81 15.49 -8.15
CA GLN A 146 -20.76 15.82 -9.21
C GLN A 146 -21.02 14.64 -10.14
N GLU A 147 -20.00 13.91 -10.54
CA GLU A 147 -20.15 12.81 -11.49
C GLU A 147 -20.79 11.57 -10.83
N ARG A 148 -20.40 11.22 -9.59
CA ARG A 148 -21.04 10.10 -8.88
C ARG A 148 -22.52 10.33 -8.58
N ALA A 149 -22.98 11.58 -8.50
CA ALA A 149 -24.39 11.92 -8.33
C ALA A 149 -25.23 11.57 -9.58
N LYS A 150 -24.61 11.47 -10.76
CA LYS A 150 -25.26 11.06 -12.01
C LYS A 150 -25.26 9.56 -12.19
N LYS A 151 -24.11 8.91 -11.87
CA LYS A 151 -23.88 7.48 -11.97
C LYS A 151 -22.72 7.10 -11.02
N PRO A 152 -22.83 5.99 -10.26
CA PRO A 152 -21.70 5.50 -9.47
C PRO A 152 -20.46 5.31 -10.34
N ILE A 153 -19.29 5.65 -9.78
CA ILE A 153 -17.99 5.49 -10.43
C ILE A 153 -17.50 4.07 -10.10
N GLU A 154 -17.35 3.23 -11.13
CA GLU A 154 -17.12 1.80 -10.99
C GLU A 154 -15.67 1.40 -11.34
N THR A 155 -15.08 2.09 -12.33
CA THR A 155 -13.79 1.66 -12.88
C THR A 155 -12.71 2.72 -12.72
N THR A 156 -11.46 2.27 -12.80
CA THR A 156 -10.26 3.11 -12.80
C THR A 156 -10.27 4.11 -13.96
N GLY A 157 -10.80 3.72 -15.12
CA GLY A 157 -10.96 4.59 -16.28
C GLY A 157 -11.94 5.72 -16.04
N GLU A 158 -13.14 5.43 -15.50
CA GLU A 158 -14.12 6.46 -15.16
C GLU A 158 -13.55 7.49 -14.18
N LEU A 159 -12.85 7.04 -13.13
CA LEU A 159 -12.17 7.93 -12.19
C LEU A 159 -11.07 8.75 -12.88
N THR A 160 -10.27 8.14 -13.74
CA THR A 160 -9.18 8.80 -14.48
C THR A 160 -9.71 9.93 -15.36
N GLU A 161 -10.82 9.71 -16.08
CA GLU A 161 -11.44 10.73 -16.93
C GLU A 161 -11.98 11.92 -16.09
N ILE A 162 -12.59 11.65 -14.94
CA ILE A 162 -13.04 12.70 -14.02
C ILE A 162 -11.86 13.53 -13.53
N ILE A 163 -10.75 12.90 -13.16
CA ILE A 163 -9.52 13.60 -12.74
C ILE A 163 -8.97 14.45 -13.88
N ARG A 164 -8.89 13.92 -15.10
CA ARG A 164 -8.44 14.64 -16.29
C ARG A 164 -9.31 15.89 -16.54
N ALA A 165 -10.61 15.73 -16.50
CA ALA A 165 -11.55 16.85 -16.68
C ALA A 165 -11.41 17.95 -15.58
N SER A 166 -10.87 17.58 -14.42
CA SER A 166 -10.66 18.47 -13.28
C SER A 166 -9.39 19.31 -13.35
N ILE A 167 -8.46 18.97 -14.25
CA ILE A 167 -7.12 19.57 -14.33
C ILE A 167 -6.96 20.31 -15.67
N PRO A 168 -6.47 21.58 -15.68
CA PRO A 168 -6.26 22.31 -16.92
C PRO A 168 -5.35 21.56 -17.90
N MET A 169 -5.73 21.51 -19.17
CA MET A 169 -5.01 20.79 -20.24
C MET A 169 -3.51 21.14 -20.29
N LYS A 170 -3.19 22.43 -20.11
CA LYS A 170 -1.79 22.91 -20.12
C LYS A 170 -0.91 22.23 -19.06
N VAL A 171 -1.47 21.84 -17.92
CA VAL A 171 -0.75 21.18 -16.84
C VAL A 171 -0.59 19.70 -17.11
N GLN A 172 -1.56 19.06 -17.77
CA GLN A 172 -1.52 17.64 -18.12
C GLN A 172 -0.37 17.31 -19.10
N VAL A 173 -0.01 18.24 -19.97
CA VAL A 173 1.04 18.05 -20.98
C VAL A 173 2.45 18.11 -20.37
N THR A 174 2.65 18.85 -19.30
CA THR A 174 3.98 19.11 -18.71
C THR A 174 4.27 18.29 -17.46
N GLY A 175 3.27 17.64 -16.89
CA GLY A 175 3.37 16.82 -15.67
C GLY A 175 3.38 15.32 -15.97
N GLY A 176 3.54 14.51 -14.95
CA GLY A 176 3.26 13.07 -15.03
C GLY A 176 1.76 12.80 -15.24
N HIS A 177 1.38 11.52 -15.27
CA HIS A 177 -0.01 11.14 -15.47
C HIS A 177 -0.94 11.80 -14.43
N PRO A 178 -2.01 12.51 -14.84
CA PRO A 178 -2.82 13.34 -13.96
C PRO A 178 -3.49 12.57 -12.81
N ALA A 179 -3.83 11.30 -13.03
CA ALA A 179 -4.46 10.47 -12.00
C ALA A 179 -3.49 9.95 -10.93
N LYS A 180 -2.17 9.99 -11.15
CA LYS A 180 -1.16 9.37 -10.27
C LYS A 180 -1.35 9.76 -8.80
N ARG A 181 -1.48 11.05 -8.52
CA ARG A 181 -1.57 11.59 -7.16
C ARG A 181 -2.89 11.24 -6.46
N THR A 182 -3.98 11.30 -7.19
CA THR A 182 -5.31 10.94 -6.65
C THR A 182 -5.39 9.44 -6.35
N PHE A 183 -4.88 8.57 -7.25
CA PHE A 183 -4.80 7.12 -7.00
C PHE A 183 -3.93 6.81 -5.79
N GLN A 184 -2.77 7.46 -5.67
CA GLN A 184 -1.93 7.35 -4.47
C GLN A 184 -2.68 7.76 -3.20
N ALA A 185 -3.41 8.87 -3.24
CA ALA A 185 -4.17 9.36 -2.09
C ALA A 185 -5.24 8.38 -1.61
N ILE A 186 -6.03 7.85 -2.55
CA ILE A 186 -7.08 6.86 -2.26
C ILE A 186 -6.46 5.58 -1.69
N ARG A 187 -5.36 5.10 -2.27
CA ARG A 187 -4.64 3.92 -1.82
C ARG A 187 -4.12 4.08 -0.38
N ILE A 188 -3.47 5.20 -0.08
CA ILE A 188 -2.94 5.50 1.24
C ILE A 188 -4.05 5.53 2.29
N GLU A 189 -5.16 6.21 2.00
CA GLU A 189 -6.33 6.27 2.88
C GLU A 189 -6.91 4.87 3.12
N LEU A 190 -7.16 4.13 2.05
CA LEU A 190 -7.78 2.80 2.10
C LEU A 190 -6.96 1.80 2.92
N ASN A 191 -5.65 1.78 2.70
CA ASN A 191 -4.75 0.80 3.32
C ASN A 191 -4.04 1.33 4.58
N LYS A 192 -4.37 2.56 5.01
CA LYS A 192 -3.84 3.21 6.22
C LYS A 192 -2.31 3.27 6.25
N GLU A 193 -1.70 3.47 5.10
CA GLU A 193 -0.24 3.35 4.93
C GLU A 193 0.56 4.35 5.79
N LEU A 194 0.00 5.51 6.13
CA LEU A 194 0.66 6.53 6.95
C LEU A 194 0.25 6.50 8.43
N GLU A 195 -0.85 5.86 8.79
CA GLU A 195 -1.25 5.72 10.19
C GLU A 195 -0.39 4.69 10.92
N VAL A 196 0.05 3.68 10.19
CA VAL A 196 0.84 2.55 10.69
C VAL A 196 2.26 2.91 11.14
N PRO A 197 3.04 3.77 10.43
CA PRO A 197 4.39 4.13 10.87
C PRO A 197 4.48 4.74 12.28
N VAL A 198 3.42 5.40 12.76
CA VAL A 198 3.39 5.99 14.09
C VAL A 198 3.42 4.92 15.19
N SER A 199 2.85 3.75 14.94
CA SER A 199 2.74 2.67 15.93
C SER A 199 4.07 1.97 16.19
N TYR A 200 4.96 1.83 15.20
CA TYR A 200 6.23 1.13 15.40
C TYR A 200 7.37 2.05 15.86
N THR A 201 7.25 3.37 15.81
CA THR A 201 8.23 4.27 16.44
C THR A 201 8.31 4.07 17.96
N HIS A 202 7.35 3.35 18.54
CA HIS A 202 7.39 2.89 19.93
C HIS A 202 8.07 1.52 20.12
N LEU A 203 8.51 0.85 19.04
CA LEU A 203 9.44 -0.26 19.14
C LEU A 203 10.80 0.37 19.45
N THR A 204 11.18 0.41 20.73
CA THR A 204 12.52 0.79 21.13
C THR A 204 13.50 -0.24 20.60
N LEU A 205 14.12 0.05 19.47
CA LEU A 205 15.35 -0.62 19.09
C LEU A 205 16.37 -0.31 20.20
N PRO A 206 17.12 -1.28 20.72
CA PRO A 206 18.23 -0.96 21.59
C PRO A 206 19.15 -0.04 20.82
N THR A 207 19.32 1.19 21.31
CA THR A 207 20.23 2.17 20.76
C THR A 207 21.64 1.71 21.03
N SER A 208 22.16 0.87 20.18
CA SER A 208 23.57 0.68 19.96
C SER A 208 23.80 0.75 18.47
N ASP A 209 24.24 1.94 18.05
CA ASP A 209 25.01 2.19 16.84
C ASP A 209 24.73 1.27 15.63
N LEU A 210 23.81 1.65 14.78
CA LEU A 210 23.77 1.36 13.35
C LEU A 210 22.35 1.51 12.80
N VAL A 211 21.85 2.74 12.76
CA VAL A 211 20.94 3.13 11.69
C VAL A 211 21.77 3.98 10.74
N GLN A 212 22.42 3.35 9.79
CA GLN A 212 22.82 4.00 8.56
C GLN A 212 21.69 3.75 7.56
N ILE A 213 20.95 4.82 7.32
CA ILE A 213 20.00 4.93 6.20
C ILE A 213 20.78 5.20 4.92
#